data_6a55eac0647eaed82fe80eb8daf21ca0
#
_entry.id   6a55eac0647eaed82fe80eb8daf21ca0
#
_cell.length_a   1.000
_cell.length_b   1.000
_cell.length_c   1.000
_cell.angle_alpha   90.00
_cell.angle_beta   90.00
_cell.angle_gamma   90.00
#
_symmetry.space_group_name_H-M   'P 1'
#
loop_
_entity.id
_entity.type
_entity.pdbx_description
1 polymer ?
#
loop_
_entity_poly.entity_id
_entity_poly.type
_entity_poly.pdbx_seq_one_letter_code
_entity_poly.pdbx_strand_id
1 'polypeptide(L)'
;MYTPNMQKPSVLSVSQLNYYLKSVIENDPRLNFVLLSGEISNLTDHYRSGHIYLSLKDERSVIRAVMFAGNARRLKFRPQDGMKVLCRGRVSVYEPSGQYQLYIEDMQPDGVGALAMAYEQLKRELEKQGLFDTAHKKLLPRFPRTVGVITSPTGAAVQDIRNILYRRFPGIEIKLCPVLVQGEGAPPQLISAVQKLDSEGECDVIIIGRGGGSIEDLWAFNSKELAFAVYNCRTPIISAVGHETDFTICDFVADMRAPTPSAAAELAVPDVRELKANYMSQRQYIQSLIEARLRGQNDKLRLYQHAVQSAPSVKNIEKLFEYLEENL
;
A
#
# COMPACT_ATOMS: atom_id res chain seq x y z
N MET A 1 36.52 -15.25 65.16
CA MET A 1 36.22 -16.58 64.59
C MET A 1 34.70 -16.74 64.47
N TYR A 2 34.19 -16.59 63.30
CA TYR A 2 32.73 -16.88 62.99
C TYR A 2 32.68 -18.34 62.56
N THR A 3 32.19 -19.22 63.43
CA THR A 3 31.81 -20.60 63.07
C THR A 3 30.49 -20.53 62.32
N PRO A 4 30.36 -21.01 61.05
CA PRO A 4 29.09 -21.15 60.40
C PRO A 4 28.32 -22.28 61.07
N ASN A 5 27.12 -21.94 61.54
CA ASN A 5 26.16 -22.89 62.12
C ASN A 5 25.72 -23.85 61.00
N MET A 6 26.33 -25.06 60.92
CA MET A 6 25.88 -26.13 60.02
C MET A 6 24.54 -26.64 60.52
N GLN A 7 23.43 -26.08 59.99
CA GLN A 7 22.12 -26.69 60.15
C GLN A 7 22.15 -28.11 59.56
N LYS A 8 21.75 -29.12 60.37
CA LYS A 8 21.61 -30.50 59.88
C LYS A 8 20.72 -30.50 58.64
N PRO A 9 21.11 -31.20 57.54
CA PRO A 9 20.27 -31.27 56.34
C PRO A 9 18.91 -31.87 56.70
N SER A 10 17.82 -31.11 56.55
CA SER A 10 16.47 -31.61 56.67
C SER A 10 16.13 -32.44 55.44
N VAL A 11 15.58 -33.64 55.62
CA VAL A 11 15.07 -34.45 54.51
C VAL A 11 13.79 -33.81 53.98
N LEU A 12 13.85 -33.27 52.76
CA LEU A 12 12.73 -32.67 52.09
C LEU A 12 12.11 -33.66 51.08
N SER A 13 10.80 -33.65 50.93
CA SER A 13 10.18 -34.32 49.80
C SER A 13 10.41 -33.51 48.51
N VAL A 14 10.26 -34.18 47.33
CA VAL A 14 10.36 -33.51 46.02
C VAL A 14 9.37 -32.32 45.90
N SER A 15 8.15 -32.50 46.38
CA SER A 15 7.15 -31.43 46.37
C SER A 15 7.53 -30.25 47.26
N GLN A 16 8.10 -30.52 48.45
CA GLN A 16 8.58 -29.46 49.34
C GLN A 16 9.76 -28.69 48.72
N LEU A 17 10.65 -29.37 48.00
CA LEU A 17 11.75 -28.71 47.30
C LEU A 17 11.24 -27.85 46.13
N ASN A 18 10.31 -28.36 45.31
CA ASN A 18 9.70 -27.62 44.18
C ASN A 18 8.92 -26.41 44.67
N TYR A 19 8.17 -26.56 45.76
CA TYR A 19 7.45 -25.43 46.39
C TYR A 19 8.43 -24.36 46.91
N TYR A 20 9.50 -24.77 47.55
CA TYR A 20 10.53 -23.84 48.02
C TYR A 20 11.18 -23.08 46.85
N LEU A 21 11.58 -23.78 45.78
CA LEU A 21 12.18 -23.17 44.59
C LEU A 21 11.19 -22.18 43.91
N LYS A 22 9.91 -22.55 43.83
CA LYS A 22 8.87 -21.67 43.34
C LYS A 22 8.77 -20.39 44.17
N SER A 23 8.72 -20.54 45.50
CA SER A 23 8.67 -19.42 46.46
C SER A 23 9.88 -18.49 46.31
N VAL A 24 11.08 -19.02 46.15
CA VAL A 24 12.30 -18.22 45.94
C VAL A 24 12.23 -17.42 44.62
N ILE A 25 11.79 -18.06 43.52
CA ILE A 25 11.70 -17.42 42.22
C ILE A 25 10.59 -16.37 42.20
N GLU A 26 9.41 -16.65 42.74
CA GLU A 26 8.28 -15.73 42.77
C GLU A 26 8.50 -14.54 43.72
N ASN A 27 9.35 -14.64 44.72
CA ASN A 27 9.73 -13.56 45.61
C ASN A 27 10.88 -12.67 45.09
N ASP A 28 11.54 -13.03 43.98
CA ASP A 28 12.53 -12.17 43.34
C ASP A 28 11.84 -11.13 42.43
N PRO A 29 11.88 -9.82 42.78
CA PRO A 29 11.25 -8.78 41.96
C PRO A 29 11.76 -8.71 40.55
N ARG A 30 12.98 -9.15 40.27
CA ARG A 30 13.58 -9.15 38.92
C ARG A 30 12.95 -10.20 38.00
N LEU A 31 12.42 -11.30 38.59
CA LEU A 31 11.78 -12.39 37.85
C LEU A 31 10.27 -12.25 37.73
N ASN A 32 9.66 -11.33 38.49
CA ASN A 32 8.24 -11.00 38.41
C ASN A 32 7.90 -10.07 37.23
N PHE A 33 8.88 -9.41 36.66
CA PHE A 33 8.73 -8.58 35.47
C PHE A 33 9.97 -8.71 34.59
N VAL A 34 9.92 -9.61 33.61
CA VAL A 34 11.01 -9.87 32.66
C VAL A 34 10.57 -9.46 31.26
N LEU A 35 11.50 -8.85 30.55
CA LEU A 35 11.45 -8.69 29.09
C LEU A 35 12.46 -9.66 28.49
N LEU A 36 12.00 -10.61 27.70
CA LEU A 36 12.81 -11.66 27.11
C LEU A 36 12.67 -11.65 25.60
N SER A 37 13.78 -11.48 24.88
CA SER A 37 13.83 -11.64 23.42
C SER A 37 14.27 -13.06 23.09
N GLY A 38 13.63 -13.67 22.09
CA GLY A 38 13.97 -15.01 21.62
C GLY A 38 13.20 -15.41 20.38
N GLU A 39 13.64 -16.49 19.74
CA GLU A 39 12.95 -17.10 18.61
C GLU A 39 11.96 -18.15 19.10
N ILE A 40 10.74 -18.09 18.58
CA ILE A 40 9.67 -19.07 18.87
C ILE A 40 10.06 -20.43 18.28
N SER A 41 9.88 -21.46 19.07
CA SER A 41 9.99 -22.86 18.64
C SER A 41 9.01 -23.75 19.40
N ASN A 42 8.66 -24.90 18.82
CA ASN A 42 7.70 -25.87 19.39
C ASN A 42 6.35 -25.23 19.76
N LEU A 43 5.86 -24.33 18.90
CA LEU A 43 4.59 -23.64 19.09
C LEU A 43 3.44 -24.66 19.04
N THR A 44 2.62 -24.68 20.09
CA THR A 44 1.42 -25.52 20.16
C THR A 44 0.26 -24.64 20.62
N ASP A 45 -0.68 -24.42 19.71
CA ASP A 45 -1.94 -23.74 20.00
C ASP A 45 -2.96 -24.78 20.44
N HIS A 46 -3.33 -24.75 21.71
CA HIS A 46 -4.32 -25.67 22.27
C HIS A 46 -5.73 -25.14 22.01
N TYR A 47 -6.31 -25.48 20.86
CA TYR A 47 -7.64 -25.03 20.40
C TYR A 47 -8.74 -25.12 21.48
N ARG A 48 -8.74 -26.18 22.36
CA ARG A 48 -9.75 -26.37 23.41
C ARG A 48 -9.63 -25.40 24.59
N SER A 49 -8.40 -25.01 24.96
CA SER A 49 -8.15 -24.12 26.12
C SER A 49 -7.85 -22.67 25.71
N GLY A 50 -7.47 -22.45 24.46
CA GLY A 50 -7.01 -21.16 23.95
C GLY A 50 -5.68 -20.72 24.54
N HIS A 51 -4.94 -21.60 25.20
CA HIS A 51 -3.59 -21.34 25.70
C HIS A 51 -2.56 -21.61 24.62
N ILE A 52 -1.54 -20.77 24.53
CA ILE A 52 -0.41 -20.94 23.63
C ILE A 52 0.77 -21.46 24.45
N TYR A 53 1.29 -22.63 24.07
CA TYR A 53 2.51 -23.20 24.60
C TYR A 53 3.61 -23.09 23.55
N LEU A 54 4.80 -22.62 23.96
CA LEU A 54 5.92 -22.45 23.07
C LEU A 54 7.24 -22.58 23.83
N SER A 55 8.33 -22.62 23.12
CA SER A 55 9.67 -22.43 23.66
C SER A 55 10.27 -21.17 23.05
N LEU A 56 10.93 -20.37 23.87
CA LEU A 56 11.77 -19.27 23.40
C LEU A 56 13.22 -19.73 23.44
N LYS A 57 13.94 -19.61 22.34
CA LYS A 57 15.34 -19.98 22.21
C LYS A 57 16.20 -18.80 21.76
N ASP A 58 17.43 -18.79 22.18
CA ASP A 58 18.53 -18.03 21.60
C ASP A 58 19.63 -18.99 21.07
N GLU A 59 20.82 -18.48 20.77
CA GLU A 59 21.91 -19.28 20.22
C GLU A 59 22.42 -20.39 21.19
N ARG A 60 22.12 -20.27 22.48
CA ARG A 60 22.75 -21.13 23.54
C ARG A 60 21.74 -21.78 24.47
N SER A 61 20.52 -21.24 24.56
CA SER A 61 19.60 -21.61 25.62
C SER A 61 18.15 -21.66 25.10
N VAL A 62 17.32 -22.42 25.82
CA VAL A 62 15.91 -22.54 25.57
C VAL A 62 15.14 -22.46 26.89
N ILE A 63 14.02 -21.71 26.90
CA ILE A 63 13.08 -21.69 28.01
C ILE A 63 11.67 -22.02 27.51
N ARG A 64 10.95 -22.87 28.27
CA ARG A 64 9.53 -23.11 28.02
C ARG A 64 8.72 -21.90 28.42
N ALA A 65 7.68 -21.63 27.64
CA ALA A 65 6.80 -20.50 27.88
C ALA A 65 5.32 -20.87 27.66
N VAL A 66 4.45 -20.24 28.43
CA VAL A 66 3.02 -20.37 28.28
C VAL A 66 2.35 -19.00 28.29
N MET A 67 1.43 -18.80 27.37
CA MET A 67 0.56 -17.64 27.34
C MET A 67 -0.88 -18.10 27.54
N PHE A 68 -1.54 -17.63 28.61
CA PHE A 68 -2.89 -18.00 28.91
C PHE A 68 -3.91 -17.35 27.95
N ALA A 69 -5.03 -18.00 27.74
CA ALA A 69 -6.07 -17.58 26.77
C ALA A 69 -6.49 -16.12 26.88
N GLY A 70 -6.56 -15.57 28.12
CA GLY A 70 -6.92 -14.19 28.34
C GLY A 70 -5.95 -13.19 27.71
N ASN A 71 -4.66 -13.52 27.71
CA ASN A 71 -3.59 -12.72 27.09
C ASN A 71 -3.46 -13.06 25.60
N ALA A 72 -3.55 -14.35 25.24
CA ALA A 72 -3.45 -14.81 23.87
C ALA A 72 -4.51 -14.16 22.93
N ARG A 73 -5.73 -13.94 23.43
CA ARG A 73 -6.79 -13.24 22.69
C ARG A 73 -6.51 -11.76 22.39
N ARG A 74 -5.55 -11.15 23.09
CA ARG A 74 -5.16 -9.75 22.91
C ARG A 74 -4.04 -9.57 21.90
N LEU A 75 -3.43 -10.67 21.43
CA LEU A 75 -2.37 -10.62 20.43
C LEU A 75 -2.92 -10.04 19.13
N LYS A 76 -2.18 -9.08 18.59
CA LYS A 76 -2.49 -8.43 17.29
C LYS A 76 -1.88 -9.15 16.10
N PHE A 77 -1.16 -10.25 16.33
CA PHE A 77 -0.50 -11.05 15.31
C PHE A 77 -0.64 -12.54 15.66
N ARG A 78 -0.40 -13.39 14.70
CA ARG A 78 -0.41 -14.85 14.89
C ARG A 78 1.03 -15.34 15.05
N PRO A 79 1.44 -15.84 16.25
CA PRO A 79 2.77 -16.40 16.46
C PRO A 79 3.00 -17.60 15.55
N GLN A 80 4.25 -17.76 15.08
CA GLN A 80 4.68 -18.90 14.27
C GLN A 80 6.09 -19.33 14.70
N ASP A 81 6.43 -20.61 14.50
CA ASP A 81 7.79 -21.08 14.71
C ASP A 81 8.79 -20.32 13.82
N GLY A 82 9.94 -19.99 14.39
CA GLY A 82 10.97 -19.18 13.71
C GLY A 82 10.84 -17.68 13.88
N MET A 83 9.71 -17.17 14.40
CA MET A 83 9.58 -15.73 14.66
C MET A 83 10.43 -15.30 15.85
N LYS A 84 11.16 -14.20 15.69
CA LYS A 84 11.78 -13.49 16.83
C LYS A 84 10.73 -12.61 17.50
N VAL A 85 10.63 -12.72 18.82
CA VAL A 85 9.64 -11.99 19.62
C VAL A 85 10.27 -11.41 20.88
N LEU A 86 9.73 -10.29 21.33
CA LEU A 86 9.94 -9.70 22.64
C LEU A 86 8.75 -10.06 23.53
N CYS A 87 8.99 -10.85 24.54
CA CYS A 87 7.97 -11.30 25.49
C CYS A 87 8.12 -10.58 26.82
N ARG A 88 7.02 -10.04 27.33
CA ARG A 88 6.89 -9.56 28.69
C ARG A 88 6.16 -10.59 29.54
N GLY A 89 6.68 -10.88 30.72
CA GLY A 89 6.07 -11.85 31.59
C GLY A 89 6.80 -12.03 32.91
N ARG A 90 6.49 -13.11 33.60
CA ARG A 90 7.13 -13.51 34.86
C ARG A 90 7.67 -14.94 34.75
N VAL A 91 8.71 -15.22 35.46
CA VAL A 91 9.28 -16.60 35.59
C VAL A 91 8.69 -17.24 36.84
N SER A 92 8.28 -18.50 36.74
CA SER A 92 7.86 -19.30 37.89
C SER A 92 8.17 -20.77 37.63
N VAL A 93 8.02 -21.62 38.66
CA VAL A 93 8.22 -23.06 38.59
C VAL A 93 6.87 -23.76 38.44
N TYR A 94 6.79 -24.64 37.44
CA TYR A 94 5.68 -25.58 37.33
C TYR A 94 5.91 -26.76 38.27
N GLU A 95 5.27 -26.72 39.44
CA GLU A 95 5.53 -27.63 40.60
C GLU A 95 5.47 -29.12 40.21
N PRO A 96 4.52 -29.60 39.38
CA PRO A 96 4.42 -31.04 39.09
C PRO A 96 5.67 -31.62 38.42
N SER A 97 6.37 -30.82 37.61
CA SER A 97 7.61 -31.27 36.92
C SER A 97 8.87 -30.62 37.44
N GLY A 98 8.79 -29.64 38.34
CA GLY A 98 9.93 -28.88 38.84
C GLY A 98 10.62 -28.01 37.78
N GLN A 99 9.99 -27.76 36.65
CA GLN A 99 10.58 -26.98 35.56
C GLN A 99 10.22 -25.50 35.72
N TYR A 100 11.23 -24.62 35.59
CA TYR A 100 10.96 -23.19 35.45
C TYR A 100 10.46 -22.87 34.03
N GLN A 101 9.57 -21.94 33.95
CA GLN A 101 8.98 -21.51 32.67
C GLN A 101 8.59 -20.02 32.71
N LEU A 102 8.50 -19.40 31.53
CA LEU A 102 8.02 -18.03 31.36
C LEU A 102 6.50 -18.03 31.21
N TYR A 103 5.82 -17.26 32.05
CA TYR A 103 4.40 -16.96 31.93
C TYR A 103 4.25 -15.66 31.19
N ILE A 104 3.89 -15.72 29.89
CA ILE A 104 3.83 -14.56 29.00
C ILE A 104 2.54 -13.79 29.25
N GLU A 105 2.66 -12.50 29.52
CA GLU A 105 1.55 -11.56 29.68
C GLU A 105 1.31 -10.77 28.39
N ASP A 106 2.39 -10.41 27.68
CA ASP A 106 2.36 -9.70 26.41
C ASP A 106 3.48 -10.19 25.50
N MET A 107 3.26 -10.18 24.18
CA MET A 107 4.22 -10.62 23.18
C MET A 107 4.10 -9.70 21.96
N GLN A 108 5.26 -9.29 21.45
CA GLN A 108 5.38 -8.47 20.24
C GLN A 108 6.46 -9.08 19.36
N PRO A 109 6.35 -9.01 18.02
CA PRO A 109 7.46 -9.34 17.14
C PRO A 109 8.69 -8.47 17.48
N ASP A 110 9.87 -9.10 17.56
CA ASP A 110 11.11 -8.39 17.86
C ASP A 110 11.51 -7.53 16.65
N GLY A 111 11.83 -6.26 16.88
CA GLY A 111 12.14 -5.27 15.83
C GLY A 111 10.97 -4.39 15.39
N VAL A 112 9.72 -4.85 15.44
CA VAL A 112 8.55 -4.06 14.99
C VAL A 112 8.34 -2.81 15.83
N GLY A 113 8.56 -2.89 17.15
CA GLY A 113 8.42 -1.72 18.03
C GLY A 113 9.47 -0.64 17.76
N ALA A 114 10.72 -1.03 17.53
CA ALA A 114 11.80 -0.09 17.21
C ALA A 114 11.59 0.53 15.81
N LEU A 115 11.21 -0.27 14.83
CA LEU A 115 10.89 0.21 13.49
C LEU A 115 9.67 1.15 13.50
N ALA A 116 8.62 0.83 14.25
CA ALA A 116 7.45 1.70 14.37
C ALA A 116 7.80 3.05 15.01
N MET A 117 8.63 3.06 16.06
CA MET A 117 9.10 4.31 16.67
C MET A 117 9.98 5.13 15.72
N ALA A 118 10.90 4.47 15.01
CA ALA A 118 11.76 5.12 14.02
C ALA A 118 10.94 5.70 12.85
N TYR A 119 9.93 4.98 12.39
CA TYR A 119 8.99 5.46 11.37
C TYR A 119 8.23 6.71 11.82
N GLU A 120 7.62 6.69 13.00
CA GLU A 120 6.88 7.83 13.54
C GLU A 120 7.79 9.05 13.77
N GLN A 121 9.01 8.82 14.23
CA GLN A 121 9.99 9.90 14.40
C GLN A 121 10.37 10.52 13.05
N LEU A 122 10.71 9.69 12.06
CA LEU A 122 11.06 10.14 10.72
C LEU A 122 9.88 10.86 10.05
N LYS A 123 8.67 10.32 10.16
CA LYS A 123 7.45 10.94 9.63
C LYS A 123 7.27 12.35 10.18
N ARG A 124 7.34 12.53 11.51
CA ARG A 124 7.22 13.84 12.16
C ARG A 124 8.33 14.81 11.74
N GLU A 125 9.53 14.30 11.54
CA GLU A 125 10.66 15.13 11.09
C GLU A 125 10.41 15.67 9.67
N LEU A 126 10.03 14.81 8.73
CA LEU A 126 9.79 15.17 7.34
C LEU A 126 8.53 16.03 7.16
N GLU A 127 7.51 15.78 7.97
CA GLU A 127 6.29 16.61 8.02
C GLU A 127 6.61 18.05 8.45
N LYS A 128 7.44 18.23 9.49
CA LYS A 128 7.91 19.56 9.92
C LYS A 128 8.73 20.28 8.85
N GLN A 129 9.40 19.53 7.98
CA GLN A 129 10.18 20.08 6.86
C GLN A 129 9.28 20.37 5.63
N GLY A 130 7.98 20.07 5.67
CA GLY A 130 7.02 20.35 4.61
C GLY A 130 7.05 19.35 3.44
N LEU A 131 7.72 18.19 3.58
CA LEU A 131 7.81 17.22 2.47
C LEU A 131 6.46 16.60 2.08
N PHE A 132 5.45 16.69 2.95
CA PHE A 132 4.11 16.12 2.72
C PHE A 132 3.10 17.16 2.25
N ASP A 133 3.54 18.41 2.03
CA ASP A 133 2.65 19.49 1.62
C ASP A 133 2.01 19.17 0.26
N THR A 134 0.69 19.22 0.23
CA THR A 134 -0.09 19.01 -0.99
C THR A 134 0.16 20.08 -2.06
N ALA A 135 0.59 21.27 -1.66
CA ALA A 135 0.93 22.34 -2.59
C ALA A 135 2.15 22.03 -3.47
N HIS A 136 3.04 21.13 -3.00
CA HIS A 136 4.21 20.71 -3.76
C HIS A 136 3.89 19.59 -4.76
N LYS A 137 2.80 18.85 -4.56
CA LYS A 137 2.45 17.67 -5.36
C LYS A 137 2.07 18.06 -6.78
N LYS A 138 2.70 17.41 -7.73
CA LYS A 138 2.51 17.61 -9.16
C LYS A 138 1.27 16.86 -9.66
N LEU A 139 0.59 17.47 -10.63
CA LEU A 139 -0.51 16.81 -11.31
C LEU A 139 0.02 15.75 -12.28
N LEU A 140 -0.66 14.60 -12.33
CA LEU A 140 -0.36 13.56 -13.31
C LEU A 140 -0.73 14.03 -14.72
N PRO A 141 0.09 13.72 -15.74
CA PRO A 141 -0.22 14.06 -17.12
C PRO A 141 -1.47 13.30 -17.59
N ARG A 142 -2.36 13.99 -18.29
CA ARG A 142 -3.60 13.38 -18.79
C ARG A 142 -3.35 12.33 -19.88
N PHE A 143 -2.33 12.51 -20.68
CA PHE A 143 -1.97 11.64 -21.80
C PHE A 143 -0.45 11.43 -21.83
N PRO A 144 0.08 10.57 -20.96
CA PRO A 144 1.51 10.27 -20.97
C PRO A 144 1.87 9.48 -22.22
N ARG A 145 3.10 9.64 -22.68
CA ARG A 145 3.70 8.84 -23.76
C ARG A 145 4.59 7.76 -23.20
N THR A 146 5.33 8.08 -22.14
CA THR A 146 6.31 7.20 -21.51
C THR A 146 6.09 7.12 -20.01
N VAL A 147 5.96 5.91 -19.49
CA VAL A 147 5.85 5.61 -18.06
C VAL A 147 7.15 4.96 -17.59
N GLY A 148 7.84 5.62 -16.66
CA GLY A 148 8.95 5.04 -15.92
C GLY A 148 8.43 4.05 -14.86
N VAL A 149 9.04 2.89 -14.72
CA VAL A 149 8.65 1.89 -13.72
C VAL A 149 9.87 1.46 -12.93
N ILE A 150 9.87 1.76 -11.63
CA ILE A 150 10.92 1.40 -10.67
C ILE A 150 10.38 0.27 -9.80
N THR A 151 10.84 -0.94 -10.04
CA THR A 151 10.40 -2.17 -9.34
C THR A 151 11.40 -3.31 -9.55
N SER A 152 11.16 -4.45 -8.90
CA SER A 152 11.98 -5.65 -9.15
C SER A 152 11.71 -6.24 -10.54
N PRO A 153 12.74 -6.76 -11.23
CA PRO A 153 12.61 -7.24 -12.61
C PRO A 153 11.77 -8.51 -12.74
N THR A 154 11.68 -9.31 -11.68
CA THR A 154 11.06 -10.66 -11.68
C THR A 154 9.77 -10.76 -10.87
N GLY A 155 9.32 -9.66 -10.23
CA GLY A 155 8.14 -9.65 -9.38
C GLY A 155 6.82 -9.66 -10.15
N ALA A 156 5.73 -10.08 -9.49
CA ALA A 156 4.37 -9.97 -10.04
C ALA A 156 4.02 -8.52 -10.39
N ALA A 157 4.50 -7.56 -9.59
CA ALA A 157 4.22 -6.14 -9.76
C ALA A 157 4.56 -5.60 -11.16
N VAL A 158 5.73 -5.96 -11.72
CA VAL A 158 6.12 -5.49 -13.06
C VAL A 158 5.21 -6.07 -14.15
N GLN A 159 4.76 -7.31 -14.01
CA GLN A 159 3.86 -7.93 -14.95
C GLN A 159 2.47 -7.29 -14.89
N ASP A 160 1.96 -7.05 -13.69
CA ASP A 160 0.67 -6.40 -13.47
C ASP A 160 0.66 -4.99 -14.06
N ILE A 161 1.66 -4.17 -13.74
CA ILE A 161 1.80 -2.82 -14.29
C ILE A 161 1.81 -2.87 -15.81
N ARG A 162 2.66 -3.72 -16.41
CA ARG A 162 2.78 -3.83 -17.87
C ARG A 162 1.47 -4.24 -18.53
N ASN A 163 0.82 -5.27 -18.00
CA ASN A 163 -0.43 -5.79 -18.56
C ASN A 163 -1.55 -4.73 -18.52
N ILE A 164 -1.63 -3.99 -17.43
CA ILE A 164 -2.65 -2.94 -17.27
C ILE A 164 -2.37 -1.76 -18.18
N LEU A 165 -1.12 -1.26 -18.23
CA LEU A 165 -0.74 -0.15 -19.08
C LEU A 165 -1.05 -0.45 -20.55
N TYR A 166 -0.63 -1.59 -21.08
CA TYR A 166 -0.90 -1.96 -22.48
C TYR A 166 -2.39 -2.22 -22.76
N ARG A 167 -3.12 -2.77 -21.80
CA ARG A 167 -4.57 -2.98 -21.94
C ARG A 167 -5.35 -1.69 -21.99
N ARG A 168 -5.02 -0.72 -21.13
CA ARG A 168 -5.75 0.56 -21.01
C ARG A 168 -5.32 1.58 -22.05
N PHE A 169 -4.03 1.64 -22.35
CA PHE A 169 -3.46 2.62 -23.28
C PHE A 169 -2.45 1.96 -24.22
N PRO A 170 -2.93 1.25 -25.26
CA PRO A 170 -2.06 0.64 -26.27
C PRO A 170 -1.16 1.69 -26.95
N GLY A 171 0.13 1.40 -27.05
CA GLY A 171 1.12 2.33 -27.59
C GLY A 171 1.87 3.14 -26.55
N ILE A 172 1.58 2.97 -25.26
CA ILE A 172 2.38 3.54 -24.18
C ILE A 172 3.79 2.93 -24.19
N GLU A 173 4.79 3.77 -24.03
CA GLU A 173 6.16 3.31 -23.82
C GLU A 173 6.41 3.08 -22.34
N ILE A 174 7.07 1.96 -21.99
CA ILE A 174 7.39 1.60 -20.60
C ILE A 174 8.90 1.54 -20.46
N LYS A 175 9.45 2.39 -19.61
CA LYS A 175 10.87 2.43 -19.29
C LYS A 175 11.09 1.77 -17.93
N LEU A 176 11.48 0.48 -17.94
CA LEU A 176 11.72 -0.28 -16.72
C LEU A 176 13.12 0.05 -16.17
N CYS A 177 13.18 0.47 -14.91
CA CYS A 177 14.40 0.59 -14.12
C CYS A 177 14.39 -0.50 -13.03
N PRO A 178 15.07 -1.64 -13.27
CA PRO A 178 15.08 -2.76 -12.35
C PRO A 178 15.93 -2.45 -11.12
N VAL A 179 15.36 -2.64 -9.92
CA VAL A 179 16.01 -2.38 -8.64
C VAL A 179 15.64 -3.44 -7.61
N LEU A 180 16.41 -3.51 -6.52
CA LEU A 180 15.97 -4.19 -5.31
C LEU A 180 14.87 -3.38 -4.65
N VAL A 181 13.81 -4.05 -4.19
CA VAL A 181 12.65 -3.42 -3.52
C VAL A 181 12.52 -3.81 -2.06
N GLN A 182 13.52 -4.50 -1.51
CA GLN A 182 13.60 -4.93 -0.12
C GLN A 182 15.06 -5.16 0.30
N GLY A 183 15.32 -5.16 1.62
CA GLY A 183 16.64 -5.32 2.20
C GLY A 183 17.46 -4.03 2.21
N GLU A 184 18.61 -4.08 2.88
CA GLU A 184 19.48 -2.91 3.11
C GLU A 184 20.06 -2.29 1.83
N GLY A 185 20.19 -3.07 0.78
CA GLY A 185 20.68 -2.59 -0.53
C GLY A 185 19.64 -1.91 -1.42
N ALA A 186 18.36 -1.89 -1.03
CA ALA A 186 17.29 -1.34 -1.84
C ALA A 186 17.25 0.20 -1.86
N PRO A 187 17.39 0.95 -0.73
CA PRO A 187 17.28 2.41 -0.74
C PRO A 187 18.24 3.10 -1.70
N PRO A 188 19.56 2.78 -1.75
CA PRO A 188 20.47 3.40 -2.71
C PRO A 188 20.09 3.16 -4.18
N GLN A 189 19.58 1.97 -4.50
CA GLN A 189 19.15 1.65 -5.86
C GLN A 189 17.88 2.39 -6.24
N LEU A 190 16.90 2.50 -5.34
CA LEU A 190 15.68 3.28 -5.52
C LEU A 190 16.00 4.75 -5.77
N ILE A 191 16.88 5.35 -4.96
CA ILE A 191 17.33 6.75 -5.12
C ILE A 191 17.98 6.95 -6.49
N SER A 192 18.94 6.09 -6.84
CA SER A 192 19.63 6.15 -8.13
C SER A 192 18.66 6.02 -9.31
N ALA A 193 17.66 5.13 -9.20
CA ALA A 193 16.65 4.93 -10.23
C ALA A 193 15.75 6.16 -10.41
N VAL A 194 15.29 6.80 -9.32
CA VAL A 194 14.51 8.05 -9.37
C VAL A 194 15.31 9.14 -10.06
N GLN A 195 16.55 9.37 -9.60
CA GLN A 195 17.44 10.39 -10.15
C GLN A 195 17.76 10.15 -11.62
N LYS A 196 18.00 8.90 -12.01
CA LYS A 196 18.28 8.52 -13.38
C LYS A 196 17.10 8.85 -14.30
N LEU A 197 15.90 8.37 -13.99
CA LEU A 197 14.72 8.57 -14.83
C LEU A 197 14.34 10.07 -14.90
N ASP A 198 14.51 10.82 -13.80
CA ASP A 198 14.26 12.25 -13.79
C ASP A 198 15.28 13.05 -14.61
N SER A 199 16.58 12.67 -14.53
CA SER A 199 17.65 13.36 -15.27
C SER A 199 17.59 13.09 -16.78
N GLU A 200 17.18 11.90 -17.20
CA GLU A 200 16.95 11.54 -18.60
C GLU A 200 15.80 12.35 -19.20
N GLY A 201 14.79 12.73 -18.41
CA GLY A 201 13.68 13.58 -18.84
C GLY A 201 12.76 12.97 -19.90
N GLU A 202 12.81 11.65 -20.10
CA GLU A 202 12.04 10.95 -21.12
C GLU A 202 10.70 10.39 -20.59
N CYS A 203 10.54 10.33 -19.26
CA CYS A 203 9.33 9.82 -18.64
C CYS A 203 8.38 10.97 -18.30
N ASP A 204 7.10 10.82 -18.63
CA ASP A 204 6.04 11.74 -18.29
C ASP A 204 5.50 11.51 -16.86
N VAL A 205 5.58 10.26 -16.38
CA VAL A 205 5.22 9.84 -15.02
C VAL A 205 6.06 8.63 -14.62
N ILE A 206 6.37 8.52 -13.34
CA ILE A 206 7.14 7.41 -12.76
C ILE A 206 6.28 6.66 -11.77
N ILE A 207 6.26 5.34 -11.85
CA ILE A 207 5.65 4.44 -10.86
C ILE A 207 6.76 3.82 -10.05
N ILE A 208 6.75 4.02 -8.73
CA ILE A 208 7.59 3.30 -7.77
C ILE A 208 6.69 2.30 -7.05
N GLY A 209 7.02 1.01 -7.16
CA GLY A 209 6.16 0.02 -6.56
C GLY A 209 6.84 -1.30 -6.24
N ARG A 210 6.18 -2.07 -5.37
CA ARG A 210 6.54 -3.46 -5.07
C ARG A 210 5.30 -4.32 -4.94
N GLY A 211 5.47 -5.62 -5.05
CA GLY A 211 4.46 -6.60 -4.64
C GLY A 211 4.30 -6.64 -3.12
N GLY A 212 3.34 -7.39 -2.63
CA GLY A 212 3.12 -7.60 -1.19
C GLY A 212 4.36 -8.11 -0.45
N GLY A 213 4.37 -7.96 0.88
CA GLY A 213 5.44 -8.38 1.77
C GLY A 213 5.20 -7.93 3.21
N SER A 214 6.12 -8.25 4.10
CA SER A 214 6.07 -7.86 5.50
C SER A 214 6.41 -6.38 5.70
N ILE A 215 6.15 -5.85 6.89
CA ILE A 215 6.45 -4.46 7.25
C ILE A 215 7.97 -4.18 7.19
N GLU A 216 8.78 -5.18 7.51
CA GLU A 216 10.24 -5.11 7.41
C GLU A 216 10.69 -4.96 5.96
N ASP A 217 10.00 -5.64 5.03
CA ASP A 217 10.27 -5.52 3.60
C ASP A 217 9.94 -4.14 3.05
N LEU A 218 8.93 -3.47 3.62
CA LEU A 218 8.53 -2.10 3.24
C LEU A 218 9.51 -1.04 3.77
N TRP A 219 10.40 -1.41 4.70
CA TRP A 219 11.30 -0.46 5.35
C TRP A 219 12.22 0.28 4.38
N ALA A 220 12.57 -0.35 3.26
CA ALA A 220 13.37 0.28 2.21
C ALA A 220 12.76 1.59 1.65
N PHE A 221 11.44 1.74 1.75
CA PHE A 221 10.70 2.93 1.31
C PHE A 221 10.49 3.98 2.41
N ASN A 222 11.03 3.71 3.62
CA ASN A 222 11.05 4.62 4.75
C ASN A 222 12.41 5.31 4.93
N SER A 223 13.23 5.41 3.88
CA SER A 223 14.50 6.12 3.92
C SER A 223 14.30 7.63 3.75
N LYS A 224 15.00 8.42 4.58
CA LYS A 224 15.01 9.88 4.50
C LYS A 224 15.55 10.36 3.15
N GLU A 225 16.62 9.74 2.68
CA GLU A 225 17.28 10.07 1.42
C GLU A 225 16.36 9.80 0.21
N LEU A 226 15.61 8.68 0.25
CA LEU A 226 14.62 8.38 -0.78
C LEU A 226 13.48 9.41 -0.76
N ALA A 227 13.01 9.81 0.42
CA ALA A 227 12.00 10.85 0.55
C ALA A 227 12.44 12.15 -0.15
N PHE A 228 13.69 12.59 0.06
CA PHE A 228 14.23 13.75 -0.63
C PHE A 228 14.41 13.54 -2.14
N ALA A 229 14.81 12.35 -2.57
CA ALA A 229 14.92 12.06 -4.00
C ALA A 229 13.57 12.14 -4.70
N VAL A 230 12.51 11.61 -4.07
CA VAL A 230 11.13 11.70 -4.57
C VAL A 230 10.62 13.14 -4.56
N TYR A 231 10.86 13.89 -3.47
CA TYR A 231 10.44 15.29 -3.33
C TYR A 231 11.07 16.20 -4.38
N ASN A 232 12.36 16.03 -4.66
CA ASN A 232 13.10 16.85 -5.61
C ASN A 232 12.94 16.40 -7.07
N CYS A 233 12.32 15.27 -7.33
CA CYS A 233 12.06 14.77 -8.68
C CYS A 233 11.11 15.74 -9.41
N ARG A 234 11.43 16.11 -10.66
CA ARG A 234 10.58 16.99 -11.49
C ARG A 234 9.44 16.22 -12.15
N THR A 235 9.70 14.96 -12.49
CA THR A 235 8.70 14.06 -13.07
C THR A 235 7.69 13.64 -12.00
N PRO A 236 6.37 13.66 -12.25
CA PRO A 236 5.37 13.17 -11.29
C PRO A 236 5.58 11.72 -10.92
N ILE A 237 5.48 11.40 -9.62
CA ILE A 237 5.69 10.05 -9.08
C ILE A 237 4.42 9.49 -8.47
N ILE A 238 4.07 8.26 -8.86
CA ILE A 238 3.03 7.44 -8.23
C ILE A 238 3.72 6.40 -7.35
N SER A 239 3.45 6.41 -6.05
CA SER A 239 3.89 5.36 -5.13
C SER A 239 2.85 4.26 -5.03
N ALA A 240 3.28 3.02 -5.22
CA ALA A 240 2.48 1.80 -5.13
C ALA A 240 3.19 0.78 -4.25
N VAL A 241 3.52 1.17 -3.04
CA VAL A 241 4.33 0.42 -2.08
C VAL A 241 3.46 -0.15 -0.98
N GLY A 242 2.72 0.70 -0.28
CA GLY A 242 1.87 0.32 0.84
C GLY A 242 0.48 -0.12 0.39
N HIS A 243 -0.07 -1.15 1.09
CA HIS A 243 -1.48 -1.53 0.95
C HIS A 243 -2.39 -0.51 1.65
N GLU A 244 -3.70 -0.77 1.70
CA GLU A 244 -4.70 0.18 2.25
C GLU A 244 -4.36 0.66 3.67
N THR A 245 -3.81 -0.21 4.51
CA THR A 245 -3.49 0.07 5.93
C THR A 245 -2.03 0.48 6.17
N ASP A 246 -1.11 0.15 5.25
CA ASP A 246 0.32 0.27 5.47
C ASP A 246 0.90 1.42 4.64
N PHE A 247 1.14 2.56 5.28
CA PHE A 247 1.72 3.73 4.62
C PHE A 247 3.22 3.78 4.82
N THR A 248 3.96 4.00 3.75
CA THR A 248 5.39 4.31 3.81
C THR A 248 5.65 5.81 3.70
N ILE A 249 6.86 6.24 4.07
CA ILE A 249 7.29 7.64 3.87
C ILE A 249 7.23 8.01 2.38
N CYS A 250 7.60 7.10 1.50
CA CYS A 250 7.51 7.30 0.05
C CYS A 250 6.06 7.61 -0.40
N ASP A 251 5.05 6.95 0.20
CA ASP A 251 3.63 7.20 -0.12
C ASP A 251 3.17 8.61 0.28
N PHE A 252 3.71 9.18 1.36
CA PHE A 252 3.38 10.54 1.78
C PHE A 252 4.02 11.60 0.88
N VAL A 253 5.25 11.36 0.44
CA VAL A 253 6.04 12.32 -0.35
C VAL A 253 5.66 12.29 -1.84
N ALA A 254 5.31 11.13 -2.37
CA ALA A 254 4.92 10.98 -3.79
C ALA A 254 3.73 11.87 -4.16
N ASP A 255 3.66 12.27 -5.42
CA ASP A 255 2.59 13.11 -5.94
C ASP A 255 1.23 12.43 -5.87
N MET A 256 1.21 11.12 -6.09
CA MET A 256 0.01 10.28 -5.98
C MET A 256 0.35 8.95 -5.29
N ARG A 257 -0.57 8.46 -4.47
CA ARG A 257 -0.50 7.13 -3.87
C ARG A 257 -1.50 6.19 -4.53
N ALA A 258 -1.07 4.97 -4.79
CA ALA A 258 -1.92 3.86 -5.20
C ALA A 258 -1.81 2.68 -4.22
N PRO A 259 -2.90 2.00 -3.89
CA PRO A 259 -2.87 0.88 -2.93
C PRO A 259 -2.20 -0.38 -3.49
N THR A 260 -2.01 -0.46 -4.80
CA THR A 260 -1.39 -1.59 -5.48
C THR A 260 -0.64 -1.15 -6.74
N PRO A 261 0.34 -1.91 -7.23
CA PRO A 261 0.97 -1.67 -8.53
C PRO A 261 -0.03 -1.60 -9.69
N SER A 262 -1.06 -2.42 -9.64
CA SER A 262 -2.16 -2.43 -10.61
C SER A 262 -2.92 -1.10 -10.60
N ALA A 263 -3.30 -0.60 -9.43
CA ALA A 263 -3.98 0.68 -9.29
C ALA A 263 -3.10 1.86 -9.75
N ALA A 264 -1.78 1.80 -9.50
CA ALA A 264 -0.85 2.81 -10.00
C ALA A 264 -0.82 2.88 -11.53
N ALA A 265 -0.81 1.72 -12.19
CA ALA A 265 -0.89 1.65 -13.65
C ALA A 265 -2.21 2.20 -14.18
N GLU A 266 -3.32 2.00 -13.48
CA GLU A 266 -4.61 2.60 -13.85
C GLU A 266 -4.65 4.12 -13.69
N LEU A 267 -4.02 4.64 -12.63
CA LEU A 267 -3.91 6.08 -12.40
C LEU A 267 -2.96 6.76 -13.39
N ALA A 268 -1.92 6.05 -13.82
CA ALA A 268 -0.90 6.61 -14.73
C ALA A 268 -1.43 6.90 -16.13
N VAL A 269 -2.41 6.13 -16.64
CA VAL A 269 -2.90 6.26 -18.01
C VAL A 269 -4.43 6.27 -18.07
N PRO A 270 -5.04 7.01 -19.01
CA PRO A 270 -6.49 6.95 -19.24
C PRO A 270 -6.88 5.61 -19.88
N ASP A 271 -8.16 5.26 -19.83
CA ASP A 271 -8.70 4.13 -20.58
C ASP A 271 -9.12 4.57 -21.99
N VAL A 272 -8.42 4.04 -22.98
CA VAL A 272 -8.71 4.33 -24.42
C VAL A 272 -10.13 3.92 -24.80
N ARG A 273 -10.71 2.91 -24.17
CA ARG A 273 -12.09 2.46 -24.46
C ARG A 273 -13.08 3.51 -24.00
N GLU A 274 -12.90 4.06 -22.80
CA GLU A 274 -13.74 5.15 -22.29
C GLU A 274 -13.57 6.42 -23.12
N LEU A 275 -12.33 6.76 -23.51
CA LEU A 275 -12.07 7.90 -24.39
C LEU A 275 -12.78 7.76 -25.74
N LYS A 276 -12.72 6.57 -26.35
CA LYS A 276 -13.41 6.27 -27.61
C LYS A 276 -14.93 6.37 -27.44
N ALA A 277 -15.48 5.79 -26.39
CA ALA A 277 -16.93 5.85 -26.11
C ALA A 277 -17.39 7.29 -25.94
N ASN A 278 -16.68 8.09 -25.15
CA ASN A 278 -16.99 9.51 -24.96
C ASN A 278 -16.88 10.31 -26.27
N TYR A 279 -15.85 10.07 -27.06
CA TYR A 279 -15.70 10.70 -28.38
C TYR A 279 -16.86 10.35 -29.31
N MET A 280 -17.24 9.07 -29.39
CA MET A 280 -18.38 8.65 -30.25
C MET A 280 -19.70 9.26 -29.78
N SER A 281 -19.94 9.32 -28.49
CA SER A 281 -21.12 9.96 -27.92
C SER A 281 -21.17 11.45 -28.27
N GLN A 282 -20.05 12.16 -28.08
CA GLN A 282 -19.99 13.60 -28.46
C GLN A 282 -20.17 13.82 -29.95
N ARG A 283 -19.58 12.97 -30.79
CA ARG A 283 -19.76 13.00 -32.24
C ARG A 283 -21.22 12.83 -32.63
N GLN A 284 -21.90 11.82 -32.07
CA GLN A 284 -23.33 11.58 -32.31
C GLN A 284 -24.19 12.76 -31.87
N TYR A 285 -23.88 13.35 -30.72
CA TYR A 285 -24.58 14.53 -30.22
C TYR A 285 -24.44 15.73 -31.17
N ILE A 286 -23.21 16.03 -31.61
CA ILE A 286 -22.95 17.11 -32.56
C ILE A 286 -23.68 16.83 -33.88
N GLN A 287 -23.65 15.60 -34.39
CA GLN A 287 -24.36 15.24 -35.62
C GLN A 287 -25.87 15.46 -35.49
N SER A 288 -26.46 15.04 -34.37
CA SER A 288 -27.90 15.25 -34.12
C SER A 288 -28.28 16.74 -34.06
N LEU A 289 -27.43 17.58 -33.49
CA LEU A 289 -27.64 19.05 -33.45
C LEU A 289 -27.61 19.66 -34.87
N ILE A 290 -26.65 19.24 -35.70
CA ILE A 290 -26.51 19.70 -37.08
C ILE A 290 -27.74 19.29 -37.87
N GLU A 291 -28.16 18.02 -37.79
CA GLU A 291 -29.34 17.51 -38.47
C GLU A 291 -30.64 18.21 -38.04
N ALA A 292 -30.77 18.45 -36.73
CA ALA A 292 -31.94 19.21 -36.21
C ALA A 292 -31.97 20.65 -36.76
N ARG A 293 -30.80 21.31 -36.80
CA ARG A 293 -30.69 22.67 -37.36
C ARG A 293 -30.96 22.71 -38.84
N LEU A 294 -30.47 21.75 -39.62
CA LEU A 294 -30.73 21.63 -41.05
C LEU A 294 -32.23 21.38 -41.33
N ARG A 295 -32.86 20.47 -40.57
CA ARG A 295 -34.32 20.24 -40.65
C ARG A 295 -35.08 21.53 -40.40
N GLY A 296 -34.76 22.24 -39.30
CA GLY A 296 -35.45 23.51 -39.00
C GLY A 296 -35.25 24.59 -40.07
N GLN A 297 -34.08 24.64 -40.74
CA GLN A 297 -33.87 25.57 -41.86
C GLN A 297 -34.63 25.12 -43.12
N ASN A 298 -34.68 23.85 -43.43
CA ASN A 298 -35.47 23.30 -44.53
C ASN A 298 -36.98 23.54 -44.35
N ASP A 299 -37.47 23.37 -43.13
CA ASP A 299 -38.88 23.66 -42.83
C ASP A 299 -39.21 25.14 -43.01
N LYS A 300 -38.33 26.04 -42.58
CA LYS A 300 -38.47 27.48 -42.84
C LYS A 300 -38.44 27.79 -44.34
N LEU A 301 -37.50 27.15 -45.08
CA LEU A 301 -37.42 27.33 -46.52
C LEU A 301 -38.73 26.88 -47.22
N ARG A 302 -39.29 25.73 -46.85
CA ARG A 302 -40.55 25.25 -47.34
C ARG A 302 -41.74 26.22 -47.07
N LEU A 303 -41.75 26.77 -45.84
CA LEU A 303 -42.74 27.80 -45.48
C LEU A 303 -42.63 29.05 -46.36
N TYR A 304 -41.38 29.52 -46.58
CA TYR A 304 -41.21 30.70 -47.49
C TYR A 304 -41.52 30.37 -48.91
N GLN A 305 -41.20 29.20 -49.46
CA GLN A 305 -41.55 28.75 -50.78
C GLN A 305 -43.08 28.73 -50.93
N HIS A 306 -43.76 28.14 -49.95
CA HIS A 306 -45.28 28.12 -49.99
C HIS A 306 -45.85 29.51 -49.87
N ALA A 307 -45.29 30.39 -49.04
CA ALA A 307 -45.77 31.78 -48.93
C ALA A 307 -45.59 32.55 -50.25
N VAL A 308 -44.47 32.38 -50.94
CA VAL A 308 -44.20 33.01 -52.23
C VAL A 308 -45.18 32.47 -53.29
N GLN A 309 -45.38 31.16 -53.42
CA GLN A 309 -46.30 30.55 -54.37
C GLN A 309 -47.75 30.89 -54.13
N SER A 310 -48.15 31.13 -52.89
CA SER A 310 -49.52 31.50 -52.52
C SER A 310 -49.77 33.01 -52.58
N ALA A 311 -48.71 33.79 -52.78
CA ALA A 311 -48.88 35.26 -52.85
C ALA A 311 -49.76 35.68 -54.02
N PRO A 312 -50.73 36.55 -53.78
CA PRO A 312 -51.67 36.99 -54.85
C PRO A 312 -50.98 37.57 -56.09
N SER A 313 -49.84 38.23 -55.88
CA SER A 313 -49.06 38.83 -57.00
C SER A 313 -48.45 37.76 -57.91
N VAL A 314 -47.97 36.63 -57.35
CA VAL A 314 -47.38 35.51 -58.15
C VAL A 314 -48.49 34.79 -58.90
N LYS A 315 -49.62 34.47 -58.27
CA LYS A 315 -50.76 33.84 -58.92
C LYS A 315 -51.37 34.71 -60.05
N ASN A 316 -51.34 36.02 -59.91
CA ASN A 316 -51.77 36.93 -60.93
C ASN A 316 -50.85 36.98 -62.16
N ILE A 317 -49.53 36.88 -61.91
CA ILE A 317 -48.54 36.78 -62.97
C ILE A 317 -48.65 35.45 -63.70
N GLU A 318 -48.83 34.33 -63.01
CA GLU A 318 -49.03 33.00 -63.60
C GLU A 318 -50.26 33.00 -64.50
N LYS A 319 -51.40 33.51 -64.04
CA LYS A 319 -52.63 33.68 -64.85
C LYS A 319 -52.38 34.57 -66.04
N LEU A 320 -51.59 35.61 -65.92
CA LEU A 320 -51.31 36.49 -67.06
C LEU A 320 -50.45 35.76 -68.10
N PHE A 321 -49.51 34.95 -67.67
CA PHE A 321 -48.71 34.11 -68.57
C PHE A 321 -49.54 33.05 -69.25
N GLU A 322 -50.41 32.31 -68.57
CA GLU A 322 -51.36 31.35 -69.12
C GLU A 322 -52.28 32.03 -70.17
N TYR A 323 -52.78 33.20 -69.84
CA TYR A 323 -53.64 33.98 -70.80
C TYR A 323 -52.88 34.42 -72.08
N LEU A 324 -51.61 34.79 -71.93
CA LEU A 324 -50.77 35.14 -73.07
C LEU A 324 -50.34 33.93 -73.92
N GLU A 325 -50.14 32.76 -73.32
CA GLU A 325 -49.83 31.51 -74.03
C GLU A 325 -51.08 30.99 -74.80
N GLU A 326 -52.26 31.14 -74.25
CA GLU A 326 -53.52 30.71 -74.94
C GLU A 326 -53.94 31.64 -76.09
N ASN A 327 -53.42 32.87 -76.14
CA ASN A 327 -53.84 33.86 -77.13
C ASN A 327 -52.73 34.28 -78.13
N LEU A 328 -51.61 33.57 -78.14
CA LEU A 328 -50.57 33.66 -79.14
C LEU A 328 -50.60 32.42 -80.04
#